data_81f1ca3e0d8f15dff7820301e7c47b5a
#
_entry.id   81f1ca3e0d8f15dff7820301e7c47b5a
#
_cell.length_a   1.000
_cell.length_b   1.000
_cell.length_c   1.000
_cell.angle_alpha   90.00
_cell.angle_beta   90.00
_cell.angle_gamma   90.00
#
_symmetry.space_group_name_H-M   'P 1'
#
loop_
_entity.id
_entity.type
_entity.pdbx_description
1 polymer ?
#
loop_
_entity_poly.entity_id
_entity_poly.type
_entity_poly.pdbx_seq_one_letter_code
_entity_poly.pdbx_strand_id
1 'polypeptide(L)'
;MQRDDSDEADCPPYEFQVLDAVLNAVAIELAKDLESLRHPVISLLAELEENIDRNKLRLLLKLSKQASAFEHKAKLMRTVIDDILESNDSLAALYLTDNAHNVHGPEDVSDIEAIFESYYYICDEIVQDAQNLTSMIKSTDDM
;
A
#
# COMPACT_ATOMS: atom_id res chain seq x y z
N MET A 1 14.43 -44.10 -16.65
CA MET A 1 14.04 -43.17 -15.58
C MET A 1 14.01 -41.78 -16.16
N GLN A 2 12.87 -41.37 -16.66
CA GLN A 2 12.68 -40.00 -17.18
C GLN A 2 12.43 -39.10 -15.96
N ARG A 3 13.37 -38.18 -15.69
CA ARG A 3 13.09 -37.07 -14.82
C ARG A 3 12.11 -36.17 -15.56
N ASP A 4 10.96 -35.95 -14.95
CA ASP A 4 9.99 -35.00 -15.41
C ASP A 4 10.61 -33.57 -15.18
N ASP A 5 11.15 -33.01 -16.26
CA ASP A 5 11.70 -31.64 -16.29
C ASP A 5 10.58 -30.57 -16.36
N SER A 6 9.35 -30.97 -16.06
CA SER A 6 8.19 -30.07 -16.20
C SER A 6 7.92 -29.18 -14.97
N ASP A 7 8.62 -29.39 -13.86
CA ASP A 7 8.37 -28.61 -12.62
C ASP A 7 9.28 -27.39 -12.43
N GLU A 8 10.28 -27.17 -13.29
CA GLU A 8 11.16 -26.00 -13.19
C GLU A 8 10.65 -24.75 -13.92
N ALA A 9 9.57 -24.87 -14.71
CA ALA A 9 9.12 -23.77 -15.57
C ALA A 9 8.16 -22.76 -14.91
N ASP A 10 7.73 -23.02 -13.67
CA ASP A 10 6.65 -22.25 -13.06
C ASP A 10 7.07 -21.43 -11.80
N CYS A 11 8.37 -21.40 -11.50
CA CYS A 11 8.88 -20.53 -10.42
C CYS A 11 9.18 -19.14 -10.97
N PRO A 12 8.56 -18.06 -10.43
CA PRO A 12 8.93 -16.69 -10.82
C PRO A 12 10.41 -16.42 -10.49
N PRO A 13 11.10 -15.56 -11.27
CA PRO A 13 12.48 -15.18 -10.99
C PRO A 13 12.66 -14.71 -9.54
N TYR A 14 13.85 -14.95 -8.98
CA TYR A 14 14.16 -14.62 -7.60
C TYR A 14 13.90 -13.15 -7.28
N GLU A 15 14.25 -12.24 -8.19
CA GLU A 15 14.00 -10.80 -8.02
C GLU A 15 12.51 -10.48 -7.85
N PHE A 16 11.64 -11.18 -8.56
CA PHE A 16 10.20 -10.99 -8.48
C PHE A 16 9.67 -11.47 -7.13
N GLN A 17 10.18 -12.58 -6.62
CA GLN A 17 9.82 -13.09 -5.30
C GLN A 17 10.22 -12.12 -4.21
N VAL A 18 11.43 -11.53 -4.28
CA VAL A 18 11.90 -10.53 -3.34
C VAL A 18 11.05 -9.26 -3.42
N LEU A 19 10.78 -8.78 -4.63
CA LEU A 19 9.96 -7.59 -4.86
C LEU A 19 8.55 -7.78 -4.32
N ASP A 20 7.92 -8.91 -4.63
CA ASP A 20 6.59 -9.26 -4.12
C ASP A 20 6.59 -9.31 -2.60
N ALA A 21 7.60 -9.92 -1.99
CA ALA A 21 7.72 -9.99 -0.53
C ALA A 21 7.86 -8.60 0.11
N VAL A 22 8.65 -7.72 -0.50
CA VAL A 22 8.84 -6.33 -0.01
C VAL A 22 7.54 -5.55 -0.12
N LEU A 23 6.87 -5.60 -1.27
CA LEU A 23 5.60 -4.90 -1.48
C LEU A 23 4.51 -5.42 -0.53
N ASN A 24 4.47 -6.73 -0.32
CA ASN A 24 3.54 -7.34 0.62
C ASN A 24 3.81 -6.87 2.05
N ALA A 25 5.07 -6.83 2.47
CA ALA A 25 5.45 -6.34 3.79
C ALA A 25 5.04 -4.87 4.00
N VAL A 26 5.26 -4.02 3.00
CA VAL A 26 4.84 -2.61 3.03
C VAL A 26 3.32 -2.48 3.13
N ALA A 27 2.59 -3.25 2.33
CA ALA A 27 1.12 -3.22 2.34
C ALA A 27 0.56 -3.67 3.69
N ILE A 28 1.11 -4.72 4.28
CA ILE A 28 0.72 -5.20 5.61
C ILE A 28 0.99 -4.14 6.67
N GLU A 29 2.15 -3.49 6.62
CA GLU A 29 2.52 -2.44 7.57
C GLU A 29 1.58 -1.24 7.46
N LEU A 30 1.26 -0.79 6.26
CA LEU A 30 0.28 0.29 6.04
C LEU A 30 -1.10 -0.09 6.57
N ALA A 31 -1.55 -1.31 6.34
CA ALA A 31 -2.84 -1.78 6.83
C ALA A 31 -2.89 -1.81 8.36
N LYS A 32 -1.81 -2.24 9.00
CA LYS A 32 -1.70 -2.24 10.47
C LYS A 32 -1.72 -0.83 11.04
N ASP A 33 -0.97 0.08 10.41
CA ASP A 33 -0.94 1.49 10.83
C ASP A 33 -2.33 2.12 10.74
N LEU A 34 -3.06 1.83 9.66
CA LEU A 34 -4.43 2.31 9.49
C LEU A 34 -5.36 1.79 10.58
N GLU A 35 -5.31 0.50 10.90
CA GLU A 35 -6.14 -0.09 11.95
C GLU A 35 -5.80 0.47 13.34
N SER A 36 -4.51 0.71 13.61
CA SER A 36 -4.08 1.30 14.88
C SER A 36 -4.54 2.75 15.05
N LEU A 37 -4.82 3.47 13.96
CA LEU A 37 -5.43 4.80 13.98
C LEU A 37 -6.95 4.76 14.02
N ARG A 38 -7.55 3.85 13.27
CA ARG A 38 -9.01 3.75 13.12
C ARG A 38 -9.70 3.51 14.45
N HIS A 39 -9.24 2.55 15.21
CA HIS A 39 -9.87 2.15 16.47
C HIS A 39 -9.94 3.30 17.50
N PRO A 40 -8.83 3.98 17.83
CA PRO A 40 -8.87 5.12 18.74
C PRO A 40 -9.74 6.28 18.24
N VAL A 41 -9.73 6.55 16.95
CA VAL A 41 -10.53 7.62 16.36
C VAL A 41 -12.01 7.32 16.52
N ILE A 42 -12.46 6.15 16.15
CA ILE A 42 -13.88 5.75 16.25
C ILE A 42 -14.34 5.77 17.70
N SER A 43 -13.53 5.25 18.62
CA SER A 43 -13.85 5.27 20.05
C SER A 43 -13.98 6.69 20.59
N LEU A 44 -13.04 7.57 20.21
CA LEU A 44 -13.06 8.96 20.66
C LEU A 44 -14.24 9.73 20.10
N LEU A 45 -14.58 9.53 18.82
CA LEU A 45 -15.72 10.19 18.19
C LEU A 45 -17.04 9.76 18.85
N ALA A 46 -17.18 8.49 19.21
CA ALA A 46 -18.33 7.99 19.95
C ALA A 46 -18.44 8.62 21.35
N GLU A 47 -17.33 8.77 22.05
CA GLU A 47 -17.29 9.42 23.36
C GLU A 47 -17.62 10.92 23.28
N LEU A 48 -17.20 11.60 22.20
CA LEU A 48 -17.51 13.02 21.99
C LEU A 48 -18.99 13.27 21.69
N GLU A 49 -19.68 12.31 21.08
CA GLU A 49 -21.13 12.40 20.87
C GLU A 49 -21.89 12.42 22.22
N GLU A 50 -21.39 11.71 23.21
CA GLU A 50 -22.01 11.66 24.54
C GLU A 50 -21.64 12.87 25.41
N ASN A 51 -20.38 13.27 25.38
CA ASN A 51 -19.88 14.35 26.22
C ASN A 51 -18.65 15.01 25.61
N ILE A 52 -18.73 16.31 25.38
CA ILE A 52 -17.63 17.12 24.87
C ILE A 52 -16.75 17.55 26.05
N ASP A 53 -15.47 17.13 26.00
CA ASP A 53 -14.47 17.44 27.00
C ASP A 53 -13.23 18.03 26.31
N ARG A 54 -12.61 19.03 26.94
CA ARG A 54 -11.41 19.68 26.41
C ARG A 54 -10.25 18.70 26.20
N ASN A 55 -10.07 17.72 27.10
CA ASN A 55 -9.04 16.70 26.96
C ASN A 55 -9.29 15.77 25.76
N LYS A 56 -10.54 15.45 25.51
CA LYS A 56 -10.96 14.67 24.33
C LYS A 56 -10.71 15.43 23.04
N LEU A 57 -10.96 16.72 23.02
CA LEU A 57 -10.68 17.58 21.87
C LEU A 57 -9.18 17.69 21.57
N ARG A 58 -8.34 17.74 22.60
CA ARG A 58 -6.88 17.72 22.44
C ARG A 58 -6.41 16.38 21.85
N LEU A 59 -6.97 15.28 22.33
CA LEU A 59 -6.67 13.95 21.80
C LEU A 59 -7.14 13.83 20.34
N LEU A 60 -8.31 14.37 20.02
CA LEU A 60 -8.81 14.43 18.65
C LEU A 60 -7.86 15.18 17.73
N LEU A 61 -7.33 16.32 18.17
CA LEU A 61 -6.34 17.07 17.41
C LEU A 61 -5.07 16.27 17.15
N LYS A 62 -4.59 15.55 18.17
CA LYS A 62 -3.42 14.66 18.03
C LYS A 62 -3.68 13.55 17.00
N LEU A 63 -4.83 12.88 17.10
CA LEU A 63 -5.23 11.83 16.18
C LEU A 63 -5.44 12.37 14.76
N SER A 64 -5.97 13.58 14.62
CA SER A 64 -6.12 14.26 13.33
C SER A 64 -4.78 14.47 12.64
N LYS A 65 -3.76 14.90 13.37
CA LYS A 65 -2.41 15.07 12.84
C LYS A 65 -1.79 13.76 12.43
N GLN A 66 -1.97 12.72 13.25
CA GLN A 66 -1.48 11.37 12.92
C GLN A 66 -2.18 10.79 11.69
N ALA A 67 -3.49 10.97 11.58
CA ALA A 67 -4.28 10.52 10.43
C ALA A 67 -3.86 11.24 9.14
N SER A 68 -3.63 12.54 9.19
CA SER A 68 -3.16 13.33 8.04
C SER A 68 -1.75 12.90 7.60
N ALA A 69 -0.85 12.65 8.54
CA ALA A 69 0.50 12.17 8.25
C ALA A 69 0.45 10.77 7.61
N PHE A 70 -0.39 9.89 8.12
CA PHE A 70 -0.59 8.56 7.54
C PHE A 70 -1.18 8.62 6.13
N GLU A 71 -2.21 9.46 5.92
CA GLU A 71 -2.80 9.66 4.59
C GLU A 71 -1.75 10.11 3.58
N HIS A 72 -0.89 11.05 3.97
CA HIS A 72 0.20 11.53 3.12
C HIS A 72 1.19 10.41 2.78
N LYS A 73 1.59 9.61 3.77
CA LYS A 73 2.48 8.45 3.58
C LYS A 73 1.88 7.43 2.61
N ALA A 74 0.60 7.10 2.79
CA ALA A 74 -0.10 6.16 1.93
C ALA A 74 -0.22 6.67 0.48
N LYS A 75 -0.49 7.97 0.30
CA LYS A 75 -0.53 8.62 -1.02
C LYS A 75 0.82 8.59 -1.71
N LEU A 76 1.92 8.85 -0.97
CA LEU A 76 3.27 8.77 -1.52
C LEU A 76 3.58 7.36 -2.01
N MET A 77 3.20 6.35 -1.24
CA MET A 77 3.43 4.96 -1.62
C MET A 77 2.65 4.59 -2.89
N ARG A 78 1.39 5.01 -2.96
CA ARG A 78 0.55 4.83 -4.16
C ARG A 78 1.18 5.52 -5.38
N THR A 79 1.67 6.73 -5.22
CA THR A 79 2.31 7.51 -6.29
C THR A 79 3.58 6.83 -6.80
N VAL A 80 4.41 6.29 -5.90
CA VAL A 80 5.62 5.56 -6.28
C VAL A 80 5.27 4.34 -7.14
N ILE A 81 4.27 3.58 -6.76
CA ILE A 81 3.82 2.41 -7.53
C ILE A 81 3.27 2.85 -8.90
N ASP A 82 2.49 3.91 -8.93
CA ASP A 82 1.92 4.45 -10.16
C ASP A 82 3.02 4.95 -11.14
N ASP A 83 4.02 5.64 -10.63
CA ASP A 83 5.17 6.11 -11.40
C ASP A 83 5.95 4.94 -12.02
N ILE A 84 6.12 3.86 -11.27
CA ILE A 84 6.78 2.64 -11.77
C ILE A 84 5.94 2.00 -12.87
N LEU A 85 4.61 1.93 -12.70
CA LEU A 85 3.70 1.38 -13.71
C LEU A 85 3.67 2.18 -15.00
N GLU A 86 3.78 3.50 -14.92
CA GLU A 86 3.81 4.38 -16.09
C GLU A 86 5.13 4.33 -16.85
N SER A 87 6.21 3.87 -16.20
CA SER A 87 7.55 3.83 -16.78
C SER A 87 7.88 2.41 -17.26
N ASN A 88 7.76 2.17 -18.56
CA ASN A 88 8.16 0.90 -19.17
C ASN A 88 9.65 0.61 -18.97
N ASP A 89 10.51 1.65 -18.96
CA ASP A 89 11.95 1.51 -18.72
C ASP A 89 12.25 1.04 -17.29
N SER A 90 11.52 1.55 -16.30
CA SER A 90 11.66 1.11 -14.91
C SER A 90 11.23 -0.35 -14.73
N LEU A 91 10.14 -0.77 -15.38
CA LEU A 91 9.69 -2.16 -15.34
C LEU A 91 10.72 -3.09 -15.99
N ALA A 92 11.27 -2.70 -17.13
CA ALA A 92 12.30 -3.47 -17.83
C ALA A 92 13.59 -3.58 -17.00
N ALA A 93 13.96 -2.55 -16.26
CA ALA A 93 15.14 -2.55 -15.39
C ALA A 93 15.03 -3.53 -14.22
N LEU A 94 13.82 -3.91 -13.80
CA LEU A 94 13.58 -4.89 -12.74
C LEU A 94 13.89 -6.32 -13.17
N TYR A 95 14.03 -6.59 -14.46
CA TYR A 95 14.48 -7.87 -14.99
C TYR A 95 16.01 -7.99 -14.99
N LEU A 96 16.65 -7.81 -13.81
CA LEU A 96 18.11 -7.73 -13.69
C LEU A 96 18.84 -9.02 -14.08
N THR A 97 18.32 -10.17 -13.70
CA THR A 97 18.93 -11.47 -14.00
C THR A 97 18.71 -11.87 -15.45
N ASP A 98 17.56 -11.56 -16.00
CA ASP A 98 17.19 -11.94 -17.35
C ASP A 98 17.86 -11.06 -18.42
N ASN A 99 18.21 -9.81 -18.07
CA ASN A 99 19.02 -8.95 -18.93
C ASN A 99 20.43 -9.50 -19.19
N ALA A 100 20.92 -10.40 -18.32
CA ALA A 100 22.21 -11.06 -18.50
C ALA A 100 22.12 -12.29 -19.43
N HIS A 101 20.94 -12.86 -19.68
CA HIS A 101 20.77 -14.15 -20.35
C HIS A 101 19.92 -14.17 -21.62
N ASN A 102 19.28 -13.11 -22.02
CA ASN A 102 18.55 -12.87 -23.28
C ASN A 102 17.16 -12.26 -23.08
N VAL A 103 16.98 -11.28 -23.88
CA VAL A 103 15.76 -10.73 -24.48
C VAL A 103 14.47 -11.39 -24.01
N HIS A 104 13.90 -10.88 -22.92
CA HIS A 104 12.49 -11.09 -22.68
C HIS A 104 11.69 -10.11 -23.54
N GLY A 105 10.72 -10.66 -24.28
CA GLY A 105 9.80 -9.86 -25.06
C GLY A 105 8.84 -9.07 -24.16
N PRO A 106 8.03 -8.18 -24.74
CA PRO A 106 7.07 -7.36 -24.00
C PRO A 106 6.04 -8.16 -23.20
N GLU A 107 5.94 -9.46 -23.43
CA GLU A 107 5.02 -10.37 -22.69
C GLU A 107 5.48 -10.63 -21.25
N ASP A 108 6.78 -10.59 -20.97
CA ASP A 108 7.32 -10.86 -19.63
C ASP A 108 7.17 -9.67 -18.68
N VAL A 109 7.06 -8.44 -19.22
CA VAL A 109 6.77 -7.24 -18.46
C VAL A 109 5.37 -7.29 -17.85
N SER A 110 4.44 -8.06 -18.45
CA SER A 110 3.07 -8.15 -17.97
C SER A 110 2.93 -8.80 -16.59
N ASP A 111 3.83 -9.71 -16.22
CA ASP A 111 3.80 -10.36 -14.91
C ASP A 111 4.18 -9.40 -13.78
N ILE A 112 5.24 -8.60 -13.99
CA ILE A 112 5.63 -7.53 -13.05
C ILE A 112 4.55 -6.46 -12.98
N GLU A 113 4.04 -6.04 -14.14
CA GLU A 113 2.95 -5.06 -14.22
C GLU A 113 1.75 -5.52 -13.39
N ALA A 114 1.36 -6.79 -13.50
CA ALA A 114 0.26 -7.37 -12.75
C ALA A 114 0.52 -7.32 -11.23
N ILE A 115 1.75 -7.59 -10.78
CA ILE A 115 2.13 -7.49 -9.37
C ILE A 115 1.99 -6.05 -8.87
N PHE A 116 2.54 -5.08 -9.59
CA PHE A 116 2.44 -3.66 -9.20
C PHE A 116 1.00 -3.15 -9.25
N GLU A 117 0.20 -3.55 -10.23
CA GLU A 117 -1.22 -3.20 -10.28
C GLU A 117 -1.98 -3.70 -9.05
N SER A 118 -1.73 -4.94 -8.64
CA SER A 118 -2.36 -5.51 -7.44
C SER A 118 -2.04 -4.67 -6.20
N TYR A 119 -0.78 -4.29 -6.01
CA TYR A 119 -0.37 -3.47 -4.87
C TYR A 119 -0.84 -2.02 -5.00
N TYR A 120 -0.94 -1.50 -6.22
CA TYR A 120 -1.55 -0.19 -6.45
C TYR A 120 -2.99 -0.15 -5.92
N TYR A 121 -3.80 -1.15 -6.25
CA TYR A 121 -5.19 -1.21 -5.78
C TYR A 121 -5.28 -1.36 -4.27
N ILE A 122 -4.39 -2.14 -3.66
CA ILE A 122 -4.32 -2.27 -2.19
C ILE A 122 -3.99 -0.93 -1.56
N CYS A 123 -2.98 -0.22 -2.06
CA CYS A 123 -2.59 1.09 -1.57
C CYS A 123 -3.69 2.14 -1.80
N ASP A 124 -4.37 2.09 -2.93
CA ASP A 124 -5.47 2.99 -3.23
C ASP A 124 -6.64 2.81 -2.26
N GLU A 125 -6.99 1.57 -1.94
CA GLU A 125 -8.00 1.26 -0.93
C GLU A 125 -7.60 1.81 0.46
N ILE A 126 -6.34 1.64 0.85
CA ILE A 126 -5.82 2.19 2.10
C ILE A 126 -5.89 3.71 2.11
N VAL A 127 -5.56 4.37 1.00
CA VAL A 127 -5.66 5.82 0.86
C VAL A 127 -7.11 6.28 1.01
N GLN A 128 -8.05 5.60 0.38
CA GLN A 128 -9.48 5.93 0.49
C GLN A 128 -9.98 5.77 1.93
N ASP A 129 -9.59 4.72 2.61
CA ASP A 129 -9.96 4.48 4.01
C ASP A 129 -9.35 5.57 4.92
N ALA A 130 -8.12 5.97 4.67
CA ALA A 130 -7.47 7.06 5.40
C ALA A 130 -8.17 8.39 5.17
N GLN A 131 -8.58 8.69 3.93
CA GLN A 131 -9.36 9.88 3.60
C GLN A 131 -10.71 9.90 4.29
N ASN A 132 -11.39 8.75 4.35
CA ASN A 132 -12.66 8.62 5.06
C ASN A 132 -12.48 8.91 6.55
N LEU A 133 -11.43 8.38 7.15
CA LEU A 133 -11.10 8.62 8.56
C LEU A 133 -10.84 10.10 8.84
N THR A 134 -10.04 10.74 7.99
CA THR A 134 -9.74 12.19 8.09
C THR A 134 -11.02 13.01 7.94
N SER A 135 -11.92 12.63 7.03
CA SER A 135 -13.20 13.32 6.83
C SER A 135 -14.12 13.18 8.03
N MET A 136 -14.16 12.03 8.66
CA MET A 136 -14.91 11.81 9.89
C MET A 136 -14.44 12.74 11.01
N ILE A 137 -13.14 12.88 11.17
CA ILE A 137 -12.54 13.78 12.17
C ILE A 137 -12.92 15.23 11.87
N LYS A 138 -12.80 15.65 10.61
CA LYS A 138 -13.16 17.04 10.20
C LYS A 138 -14.63 17.33 10.44
N SER A 139 -15.52 16.41 10.14
CA SER A 139 -16.96 16.58 10.36
C SER A 139 -17.27 16.80 11.84
N THR A 140 -16.55 16.17 12.73
CA THR A 140 -16.70 16.33 14.17
C THR A 140 -16.12 17.65 14.66
N ASP A 141 -15.00 18.07 14.09
CA ASP A 141 -14.31 19.32 14.45
C ASP A 141 -15.14 20.56 14.05
N ASP A 142 -15.93 20.47 12.98
CA ASP A 142 -16.80 21.53 12.49
C ASP A 142 -18.12 21.67 13.29
N MET A 143 -18.38 20.76 14.19
CA MET A 143 -19.50 20.88 15.14
C MET A 143 -19.05 21.61 16.40
#